data_0148a672bc10771e9468e2ceae928c28
#
_entry.id   0148a672bc10771e9468e2ceae928c28
#
_cell.length_a   1.000
_cell.length_b   1.000
_cell.length_c   1.000
_cell.angle_alpha   90.00
_cell.angle_beta   90.00
_cell.angle_gamma   90.00
#
_symmetry.space_group_name_H-M   'P 1'
#
loop_
_entity.id
_entity.type
_entity.pdbx_description
1 polymer ?
#
loop_
_entity_poly.entity_id
_entity_poly.type
_entity_poly.pdbx_seq_one_letter_code
_entity_poly.pdbx_strand_id
1 'polypeptide(L)'
;PYTTLFRSVAADLGIGEVHSELLPADKVSKVEELLANKSEKEKLAFVGDGINDAPVLSRADIGIAMGALGSDAAIEAADVVLMDDDPLKIGKAIRIAKKCMRIVYENIYFAIGVKLICLVLGALGIANMWIAIFADVGVMVLAVLNAIRTLFVKNL
;
A
#
# COMPACT_ATOMS: atom_id res chain seq x y z
N PRO A 1 18.28 -30.36 -11.77
CA PRO A 1 18.03 -29.66 -13.04
C PRO A 1 17.19 -28.40 -12.89
N TYR A 2 16.05 -28.44 -12.14
CA TYR A 2 15.20 -27.24 -11.97
C TYR A 2 15.88 -26.13 -11.16
N THR A 3 16.61 -26.45 -10.12
CA THR A 3 17.35 -25.50 -9.27
C THR A 3 18.37 -24.69 -10.06
N THR A 4 19.02 -25.31 -11.06
CA THR A 4 19.97 -24.62 -11.93
C THR A 4 19.27 -23.63 -12.85
N LEU A 5 18.09 -23.98 -13.36
CA LEU A 5 17.27 -23.10 -14.20
C LEU A 5 16.80 -21.87 -13.43
N PHE A 6 16.26 -22.04 -12.22
CA PHE A 6 15.83 -20.90 -11.39
C PHE A 6 16.98 -19.94 -11.07
N ARG A 7 18.17 -20.46 -10.77
CA ARG A 7 19.34 -19.63 -10.50
C ARG A 7 19.83 -18.86 -11.73
N SER A 8 19.79 -19.49 -12.93
CA SER A 8 20.19 -18.80 -14.16
C SER A 8 19.20 -17.69 -14.52
N VAL A 9 17.90 -17.94 -14.43
CA VAL A 9 16.87 -16.93 -14.68
C VAL A 9 16.97 -15.77 -13.67
N ALA A 10 17.20 -16.09 -12.40
CA ALA A 10 17.38 -15.05 -11.38
C ALA A 10 18.62 -14.18 -11.63
N ALA A 11 19.72 -14.78 -12.09
CA ALA A 11 20.93 -14.04 -12.48
C ALA A 11 20.66 -13.12 -13.68
N ASP A 12 19.96 -13.63 -14.70
CA ASP A 12 19.58 -12.84 -15.88
C ASP A 12 18.67 -11.66 -15.54
N LEU A 13 17.82 -11.82 -14.54
CA LEU A 13 16.91 -10.78 -14.02
C LEU A 13 17.56 -9.86 -12.99
N GLY A 14 18.81 -10.12 -12.58
CA GLY A 14 19.52 -9.32 -11.57
C GLY A 14 18.95 -9.47 -10.16
N ILE A 15 18.33 -10.62 -9.83
CA ILE A 15 17.80 -10.90 -8.49
C ILE A 15 18.96 -11.18 -7.53
N GLY A 16 19.03 -10.43 -6.43
CA GLY A 16 20.17 -10.47 -5.51
C GLY A 16 20.27 -11.74 -4.67
N GLU A 17 19.13 -12.37 -4.32
CA GLU A 17 19.09 -13.55 -3.44
C GLU A 17 18.06 -14.56 -3.96
N VAL A 18 18.41 -15.84 -4.00
CA VAL A 18 17.55 -16.91 -4.51
C VAL A 18 17.49 -18.07 -3.52
N HIS A 19 16.29 -18.38 -3.05
CA HIS A 19 16.00 -19.54 -2.22
C HIS A 19 15.10 -20.50 -3.01
N SER A 20 15.59 -21.69 -3.29
CA SER A 20 14.86 -22.74 -4.02
C SER A 20 14.56 -23.92 -3.11
N GLU A 21 13.54 -24.72 -3.49
CA GLU A 21 13.15 -25.94 -2.80
C GLU A 21 12.62 -25.72 -1.36
N LEU A 22 12.09 -24.54 -1.07
CA LEU A 22 11.49 -24.24 0.22
C LEU A 22 10.12 -24.91 0.37
N LEU A 23 9.95 -25.64 1.46
CA LEU A 23 8.63 -26.09 1.91
C LEU A 23 7.82 -24.89 2.46
N PRO A 24 6.49 -25.00 2.58
CA PRO A 24 5.68 -23.89 3.10
C PRO A 24 6.15 -23.34 4.46
N ALA A 25 6.57 -24.23 5.37
CA ALA A 25 7.13 -23.84 6.67
C ALA A 25 8.47 -23.11 6.54
N ASP A 26 9.33 -23.53 5.60
CA ASP A 26 10.62 -22.89 5.36
C ASP A 26 10.46 -21.49 4.77
N LYS A 27 9.43 -21.27 3.91
CA LYS A 27 9.08 -19.95 3.40
C LYS A 27 8.72 -18.98 4.52
N VAL A 28 7.90 -19.43 5.49
CA VAL A 28 7.53 -18.62 6.66
C VAL A 28 8.76 -18.27 7.48
N SER A 29 9.60 -19.26 7.81
CA SER A 29 10.83 -19.04 8.58
C SER A 29 11.78 -18.07 7.89
N LYS A 30 11.89 -18.15 6.54
CA LYS A 30 12.75 -17.23 5.78
C LYS A 30 12.20 -15.81 5.77
N VAL A 31 10.89 -15.64 5.67
CA VAL A 31 10.26 -14.31 5.77
C VAL A 31 10.45 -13.72 7.17
N GLU A 32 10.32 -14.52 8.23
CA GLU A 32 10.58 -14.08 9.60
C GLU A 32 12.04 -13.66 9.81
N GLU A 33 13.01 -14.42 9.24
CA GLU A 33 14.42 -14.04 9.23
C GLU A 33 14.65 -12.70 8.53
N LEU A 34 14.06 -12.48 7.35
CA LEU A 34 14.16 -11.22 6.61
C LEU A 34 13.53 -10.06 7.38
N LEU A 35 12.39 -10.29 8.03
CA LEU A 35 11.72 -9.30 8.88
C LEU A 35 12.57 -8.91 10.09
N ALA A 36 13.28 -9.87 10.69
CA ALA A 36 14.16 -9.61 11.83
C ALA A 36 15.42 -8.82 11.45
N ASN A 37 15.90 -9.01 10.23
CA ASN A 37 17.15 -8.40 9.75
C ASN A 37 16.96 -7.05 9.03
N LYS A 38 15.72 -6.66 8.69
CA LYS A 38 15.45 -5.39 8.00
C LYS A 38 15.55 -4.20 8.96
N SER A 39 15.81 -3.01 8.41
CA SER A 39 15.75 -1.77 9.19
C SER A 39 14.29 -1.36 9.48
N GLU A 40 14.06 -0.53 10.51
CA GLU A 40 12.70 -0.04 10.86
C GLU A 40 12.01 0.72 9.71
N LYS A 41 12.78 1.32 8.80
CA LYS A 41 12.27 2.10 7.66
C LYS A 41 11.94 1.23 6.45
N GLU A 42 12.46 0.02 6.39
CA GLU A 42 12.22 -0.93 5.30
C GLU A 42 10.93 -1.70 5.53
N LYS A 43 10.26 -2.04 4.43
CA LYS A 43 9.06 -2.86 4.44
C LYS A 43 9.28 -4.06 3.53
N LEU A 44 8.98 -5.25 4.04
CA LEU A 44 9.04 -6.49 3.29
C LEU A 44 7.70 -6.72 2.62
N ALA A 45 7.69 -6.74 1.28
CA ALA A 45 6.54 -7.18 0.52
C ALA A 45 6.73 -8.61 0.05
N PHE A 46 5.75 -9.46 0.29
CA PHE A 46 5.72 -10.83 -0.24
C PHE A 46 4.66 -10.92 -1.33
N VAL A 47 5.03 -11.53 -2.45
CA VAL A 47 4.14 -11.74 -3.59
C VAL A 47 3.94 -13.24 -3.79
N GLY A 48 2.71 -13.71 -3.76
CA GLY A 48 2.36 -15.11 -3.93
C GLY A 48 1.06 -15.29 -4.71
N ASP A 49 0.87 -16.47 -5.29
CA ASP A 49 -0.26 -16.79 -6.17
C ASP A 49 -1.15 -17.94 -5.65
N GLY A 50 -0.74 -18.61 -4.58
CA GLY A 50 -1.36 -19.86 -4.17
C GLY A 50 -1.82 -19.95 -2.72
N ILE A 51 -2.65 -20.97 -2.46
CA ILE A 51 -3.15 -21.35 -1.13
C ILE A 51 -1.98 -21.57 -0.14
N ASN A 52 -0.90 -22.16 -0.64
CA ASN A 52 0.28 -22.48 0.16
C ASN A 52 1.05 -21.25 0.64
N ASP A 53 0.80 -20.08 0.05
CA ASP A 53 1.45 -18.83 0.37
C ASP A 53 0.65 -17.97 1.35
N ALA A 54 -0.61 -18.32 1.65
CA ALA A 54 -1.45 -17.59 2.59
C ALA A 54 -0.79 -17.35 3.98
N PRO A 55 -0.11 -18.35 4.61
CA PRO A 55 0.59 -18.12 5.86
C PRO A 55 1.76 -17.11 5.74
N VAL A 56 2.39 -17.04 4.58
CA VAL A 56 3.51 -16.14 4.32
C VAL A 56 3.01 -14.74 3.98
N LEU A 57 1.93 -14.64 3.19
CA LEU A 57 1.26 -13.38 2.86
C LEU A 57 0.85 -12.62 4.13
N SER A 58 0.25 -13.32 5.10
CA SER A 58 -0.18 -12.71 6.36
C SER A 58 0.96 -12.35 7.32
N ARG A 59 2.17 -12.85 7.11
CA ARG A 59 3.34 -12.58 7.96
C ARG A 59 4.21 -11.43 7.45
N ALA A 60 4.21 -11.18 6.15
CA ALA A 60 4.94 -10.06 5.56
C ALA A 60 4.39 -8.71 6.04
N ASP A 61 5.17 -7.63 5.92
CA ASP A 61 4.65 -6.28 6.17
C ASP A 61 3.57 -5.89 5.13
N ILE A 62 3.66 -6.46 3.92
CA ILE A 62 2.69 -6.26 2.83
C ILE A 62 2.57 -7.59 2.07
N GLY A 63 1.43 -8.24 2.17
CA GLY A 63 1.09 -9.42 1.39
C GLY A 63 0.40 -9.02 0.07
N ILE A 64 0.92 -9.50 -1.06
CA ILE A 64 0.36 -9.25 -2.38
C ILE A 64 -0.03 -10.59 -3.01
N ALA A 65 -1.32 -10.84 -3.17
CA ALA A 65 -1.82 -11.99 -3.90
C ALA A 65 -1.96 -11.68 -5.39
N MET A 66 -1.54 -12.61 -6.24
CA MET A 66 -1.65 -12.54 -7.70
C MET A 66 -2.66 -13.54 -8.23
N GLY A 67 -3.38 -13.15 -9.28
CA GLY A 67 -4.33 -14.00 -9.98
C GLY A 67 -5.76 -13.92 -9.43
N ALA A 68 -6.72 -13.57 -10.29
CA ALA A 68 -8.15 -13.49 -9.95
C ALA A 68 -8.77 -14.85 -9.58
N LEU A 69 -8.10 -15.94 -9.95
CA LEU A 69 -8.48 -17.33 -9.63
C LEU A 69 -7.64 -17.88 -8.47
N GLY A 70 -6.89 -17.02 -7.77
CA GLY A 70 -6.19 -17.35 -6.54
C GLY A 70 -7.18 -17.93 -5.53
N SER A 71 -6.70 -18.77 -4.65
CA SER A 71 -7.57 -19.34 -3.62
C SER A 71 -8.15 -18.24 -2.75
N ASP A 72 -9.39 -18.39 -2.34
CA ASP A 72 -10.04 -17.48 -1.38
C ASP A 72 -9.16 -17.23 -0.16
N ALA A 73 -8.41 -18.24 0.29
CA ALA A 73 -7.49 -18.12 1.40
C ALA A 73 -6.30 -17.17 1.13
N ALA A 74 -5.75 -17.14 -0.08
CA ALA A 74 -4.67 -16.21 -0.44
C ALA A 74 -5.21 -14.77 -0.56
N ILE A 75 -6.42 -14.63 -1.11
CA ILE A 75 -7.11 -13.32 -1.22
C ILE A 75 -7.41 -12.77 0.17
N GLU A 76 -7.89 -13.61 1.09
CA GLU A 76 -8.21 -13.20 2.46
C GLU A 76 -6.97 -12.87 3.30
N ALA A 77 -5.83 -13.51 3.01
CA ALA A 77 -4.57 -13.30 3.72
C ALA A 77 -3.75 -12.10 3.19
N ALA A 78 -4.08 -11.57 2.01
CA ALA A 78 -3.30 -10.52 1.35
C ALA A 78 -3.83 -9.12 1.64
N ASP A 79 -2.93 -8.15 1.77
CA ASP A 79 -3.27 -6.71 1.86
C ASP A 79 -3.63 -6.11 0.49
N VAL A 80 -3.05 -6.67 -0.57
CA VAL A 80 -3.27 -6.24 -1.96
C VAL A 80 -3.54 -7.45 -2.83
N VAL A 81 -4.59 -7.38 -3.65
CA VAL A 81 -4.91 -8.42 -4.63
C VAL A 81 -4.78 -7.85 -6.04
N LEU A 82 -3.91 -8.46 -6.84
CA LEU A 82 -3.79 -8.16 -8.26
C LEU A 82 -4.64 -9.17 -9.04
N MET A 83 -5.68 -8.65 -9.71
CA MET A 83 -6.67 -9.48 -10.42
C MET A 83 -6.09 -10.18 -11.66
N ASP A 84 -4.93 -9.75 -12.13
CA ASP A 84 -4.23 -10.34 -13.27
C ASP A 84 -2.86 -10.87 -12.82
N ASP A 85 -2.34 -11.85 -13.55
CA ASP A 85 -1.01 -12.44 -13.33
C ASP A 85 0.13 -11.60 -13.94
N ASP A 86 0.01 -10.27 -13.85
CA ASP A 86 1.00 -9.35 -14.40
C ASP A 86 1.80 -8.66 -13.28
N PRO A 87 3.07 -9.09 -13.03
CA PRO A 87 3.94 -8.50 -12.01
C PRO A 87 4.21 -7.00 -12.22
N LEU A 88 4.11 -6.49 -13.45
CA LEU A 88 4.30 -5.06 -13.74
C LEU A 88 3.25 -4.18 -13.07
N LYS A 89 2.09 -4.76 -12.73
CA LYS A 89 1.02 -4.05 -11.99
C LYS A 89 1.37 -3.74 -10.54
N ILE A 90 2.36 -4.43 -9.96
CA ILE A 90 2.90 -4.08 -8.63
C ILE A 90 3.43 -2.64 -8.64
N GLY A 91 4.22 -2.28 -9.66
CA GLY A 91 4.71 -0.92 -9.82
C GLY A 91 3.60 0.11 -9.98
N LYS A 92 2.50 -0.27 -10.64
CA LYS A 92 1.31 0.57 -10.78
C LYS A 92 0.58 0.72 -9.44
N ALA A 93 0.39 -0.35 -8.68
CA ALA A 93 -0.21 -0.32 -7.36
C ALA A 93 0.56 0.61 -6.40
N ILE A 94 1.88 0.54 -6.40
CA ILE A 94 2.74 1.43 -5.59
C ILE A 94 2.53 2.91 -5.99
N ARG A 95 2.45 3.22 -7.29
CA ARG A 95 2.19 4.59 -7.75
C ARG A 95 0.83 5.10 -7.34
N ILE A 96 -0.20 4.25 -7.41
CA ILE A 96 -1.56 4.57 -6.96
C ILE A 96 -1.55 4.86 -5.46
N ALA A 97 -0.94 3.99 -4.64
CA ALA A 97 -0.83 4.17 -3.21
C ALA A 97 -0.12 5.48 -2.83
N LYS A 98 1.00 5.79 -3.48
CA LYS A 98 1.72 7.06 -3.26
C LYS A 98 0.88 8.28 -3.63
N LYS A 99 0.09 8.22 -4.71
CA LYS A 99 -0.82 9.30 -5.11
C LYS A 99 -1.95 9.45 -4.09
N CYS A 100 -2.52 8.35 -3.64
CA CYS A 100 -3.57 8.34 -2.61
C CYS A 100 -3.06 8.99 -1.32
N MET A 101 -1.89 8.58 -0.84
CA MET A 101 -1.28 9.17 0.36
C MET A 101 -1.00 10.66 0.22
N ARG A 102 -0.54 11.11 -0.96
CA ARG A 102 -0.36 12.55 -1.22
C ARG A 102 -1.67 13.31 -1.05
N ILE A 103 -2.77 12.83 -1.64
CA ILE A 103 -4.09 13.47 -1.53
C ILE A 103 -4.58 13.47 -0.09
N VAL A 104 -4.33 12.41 0.68
CA VAL A 104 -4.65 12.36 2.11
C VAL A 104 -3.90 13.46 2.87
N TYR A 105 -2.58 13.61 2.66
CA TYR A 105 -1.80 14.67 3.28
C TYR A 105 -2.25 16.08 2.85
N GLU A 106 -2.54 16.28 1.56
CA GLU A 106 -3.11 17.54 1.06
C GLU A 106 -4.38 17.90 1.84
N ASN A 107 -5.30 16.96 2.01
CA ASN A 107 -6.54 17.17 2.76
C ASN A 107 -6.30 17.46 4.24
N ILE A 108 -5.39 16.73 4.89
CA ILE A 108 -5.06 16.93 6.30
C ILE A 108 -4.48 18.33 6.54
N TYR A 109 -3.45 18.71 5.76
CA TYR A 109 -2.82 20.02 5.94
C TYR A 109 -3.76 21.17 5.61
N PHE A 110 -4.59 21.00 4.57
CA PHE A 110 -5.61 21.98 4.23
C PHE A 110 -6.64 22.16 5.35
N ALA A 111 -7.17 21.04 5.89
CA ALA A 111 -8.16 21.09 6.96
C ALA A 111 -7.60 21.72 8.24
N ILE A 112 -6.38 21.33 8.64
CA ILE A 112 -5.70 21.92 9.80
C ILE A 112 -5.45 23.41 9.58
N GLY A 113 -4.98 23.80 8.40
CA GLY A 113 -4.70 25.19 8.06
C GLY A 113 -5.95 26.08 8.18
N VAL A 114 -7.06 25.67 7.58
CA VAL A 114 -8.33 26.42 7.67
C VAL A 114 -8.82 26.49 9.13
N LYS A 115 -8.69 25.40 9.87
CA LYS A 115 -9.11 25.35 11.27
C LYS A 115 -8.30 26.31 12.16
N LEU A 116 -6.99 26.37 11.95
CA LEU A 116 -6.11 27.32 12.66
C LEU A 116 -6.46 28.78 12.32
N ILE A 117 -6.71 29.09 11.04
CA ILE A 117 -7.14 30.42 10.62
C ILE A 117 -8.45 30.81 11.29
N CYS A 118 -9.46 29.92 11.28
CA CYS A 118 -10.73 30.17 11.94
C CYS A 118 -10.58 30.40 13.45
N LEU A 119 -9.69 29.66 14.10
CA LEU A 119 -9.42 29.81 15.52
C LEU A 119 -8.79 31.18 15.84
N VAL A 120 -7.82 31.61 15.04
CA VAL A 120 -7.21 32.95 15.18
C VAL A 120 -8.23 34.06 14.96
N LEU A 121 -9.04 33.96 13.90
CA LEU A 121 -10.09 34.93 13.59
C LEU A 121 -11.16 34.97 14.70
N GLY A 122 -11.49 33.83 15.29
CA GLY A 122 -12.40 33.75 16.45
C GLY A 122 -11.81 34.40 17.70
N ALA A 123 -10.54 34.20 17.98
CA ALA A 123 -9.84 34.84 19.10
C ALA A 123 -9.75 36.36 18.96
N LEU A 124 -9.65 36.86 17.71
CA LEU A 124 -9.68 38.29 17.40
C LEU A 124 -11.12 38.89 17.42
N GLY A 125 -12.14 38.06 17.64
CA GLY A 125 -13.55 38.51 17.64
C GLY A 125 -14.13 38.80 16.25
N ILE A 126 -13.39 38.46 15.17
CA ILE A 126 -13.83 38.70 13.79
C ILE A 126 -14.73 37.58 13.28
N ALA A 127 -14.45 36.33 13.64
CA ALA A 127 -15.25 35.19 13.22
C ALA A 127 -16.34 34.87 14.26
N ASN A 128 -17.56 34.67 13.78
CA ASN A 128 -18.67 34.17 14.58
C ASN A 128 -18.83 32.65 14.40
N MET A 129 -19.69 32.04 15.22
CA MET A 129 -19.97 30.60 15.19
C MET A 129 -20.41 30.10 13.81
N TRP A 130 -21.18 30.89 13.05
CA TRP A 130 -21.64 30.49 11.73
C TRP A 130 -20.52 30.38 10.71
N ILE A 131 -19.54 31.30 10.74
CA ILE A 131 -18.36 31.26 9.90
C ILE A 131 -17.55 30.00 10.20
N ALA A 132 -17.40 29.64 11.47
CA ALA A 132 -16.69 28.42 11.85
C ALA A 132 -17.39 27.15 11.34
N ILE A 133 -18.72 27.08 11.45
CA ILE A 133 -19.52 25.96 10.93
C ILE A 133 -19.41 25.87 9.39
N PHE A 134 -19.56 27.00 8.69
CA PHE A 134 -19.42 27.04 7.23
C PHE A 134 -18.01 26.63 6.76
N ALA A 135 -16.98 27.05 7.47
CA ALA A 135 -15.60 26.65 7.15
C ALA A 135 -15.41 25.14 7.36
N ASP A 136 -15.91 24.56 8.44
CA ASP A 136 -15.76 23.12 8.75
C ASP A 136 -16.48 22.24 7.70
N VAL A 137 -17.72 22.56 7.37
CA VAL A 137 -18.51 21.89 6.32
C VAL A 137 -17.86 22.08 4.94
N GLY A 138 -17.43 23.31 4.63
CA GLY A 138 -16.78 23.62 3.36
C GLY A 138 -15.46 22.84 3.17
N VAL A 139 -14.65 22.73 4.21
CA VAL A 139 -13.41 21.92 4.19
C VAL A 139 -13.74 20.45 3.94
N MET A 140 -14.76 19.90 4.59
CA MET A 140 -15.18 18.52 4.38
C MET A 140 -15.58 18.27 2.92
N VAL A 141 -16.41 19.12 2.34
CA VAL A 141 -16.82 19.01 0.93
C VAL A 141 -15.64 19.10 0.00
N LEU A 142 -14.74 20.07 0.18
CA LEU A 142 -13.54 20.22 -0.64
C LEU A 142 -12.59 19.02 -0.51
N ALA A 143 -12.43 18.48 0.70
CA ALA A 143 -11.62 17.28 0.93
C ALA A 143 -12.18 16.05 0.20
N VAL A 144 -13.51 15.87 0.21
CA VAL A 144 -14.18 14.81 -0.54
C VAL A 144 -13.98 15.00 -2.05
N LEU A 145 -14.17 16.20 -2.57
CA LEU A 145 -13.95 16.51 -3.99
C LEU A 145 -12.49 16.27 -4.39
N ASN A 146 -11.52 16.61 -3.53
CA ASN A 146 -10.12 16.32 -3.77
C ASN A 146 -9.84 14.81 -3.73
N ALA A 147 -10.49 14.05 -2.82
CA ALA A 147 -10.35 12.61 -2.74
C ALA A 147 -10.88 11.88 -4.01
N ILE A 148 -11.91 12.41 -4.67
CA ILE A 148 -12.43 11.86 -5.93
C ILE A 148 -11.35 11.82 -7.02
N ARG A 149 -10.31 12.66 -6.95
CA ARG A 149 -9.16 12.62 -7.88
C ARG A 149 -8.39 11.30 -7.83
N THR A 150 -8.55 10.50 -6.78
CA THR A 150 -7.97 9.15 -6.71
C THR A 150 -8.61 8.19 -7.72
N LEU A 151 -9.88 8.41 -8.09
CA LEU A 151 -10.58 7.58 -9.07
C LEU A 151 -10.10 7.82 -10.51
N PHE A 152 -9.53 9.01 -10.78
CA PHE A 152 -9.04 9.37 -12.11
C PHE A 152 -7.55 9.03 -12.28
N VAL A 153 -7.23 7.75 -12.18
CA VAL A 153 -5.86 7.21 -12.32
C VAL A 153 -5.67 6.57 -13.71
N LYS A 154 -6.12 7.24 -14.76
CA LYS A 154 -6.06 6.67 -16.13
C LYS A 154 -4.65 6.63 -16.75
N ASN A 155 -3.65 7.35 -16.21
CA ASN A 155 -2.33 7.52 -16.83
C ASN A 155 -1.17 7.25 -15.85
N LEU A 156 -1.23 6.16 -15.11
CA LEU A 156 -0.13 5.72 -14.25
C LEU A 156 0.47 4.41 -14.72
#